data_6a05d40c385dc8a1908896bae37e66b8
#
_entry.id   6a05d40c385dc8a1908896bae37e66b8
#
_cell.length_a   1.000
_cell.length_b   1.000
_cell.length_c   1.000
_cell.angle_alpha   90.00
_cell.angle_beta   90.00
_cell.angle_gamma   90.00
#
_symmetry.space_group_name_H-M   'P 1'
#
loop_
_entity.id
_entity.type
_entity.pdbx_description
1 polymer ?
#
loop_
_entity_poly.entity_id
_entity_poly.type
_entity_poly.pdbx_seq_one_letter_code
_entity_poly.pdbx_strand_id
1 'polypeptide(L)'
;MDDFFMKACFRDLKCVEVLIRVILDRDDLIVKSAKTQEYIKGLEHDVIFDIFAVDSDNKGYDIELQNTSKDASIKRARFYAGMLDSRSLKSGEPYDNIRDNYIIFITQRDVLRGGLPLYTIERCIKENGRFINDGLHIIYVNGKMRGAETKLSRLMHDLFCKNPDDMYYTPLADRTRHFKEDEGGLVEMSGLSEELMNIGIEKGIEKGVVKGRLEILADLVKLGRMTLEEVSKTWGIPAIDIQKYVKNN
;
A
#
# COMPACT_ATOMS: atom_id res chain seq x y z
N MET A 1 -4.50 -14.02 8.11
CA MET A 1 -3.90 -13.77 6.79
C MET A 1 -2.39 -13.72 6.98
N ASP A 2 -1.63 -14.54 6.26
CA ASP A 2 -0.17 -14.50 6.28
C ASP A 2 0.29 -13.44 5.28
N ASP A 3 0.84 -12.34 5.77
CA ASP A 3 1.21 -11.19 4.96
C ASP A 3 2.27 -11.52 3.89
N PHE A 4 3.27 -12.30 4.25
CA PHE A 4 4.34 -12.72 3.34
C PHE A 4 3.81 -13.63 2.21
N PHE A 5 3.01 -14.62 2.57
CA PHE A 5 2.42 -15.56 1.62
C PHE A 5 1.48 -14.84 0.64
N MET A 6 0.67 -13.92 1.12
CA MET A 6 -0.23 -13.14 0.27
C MET A 6 0.54 -12.25 -0.71
N LYS A 7 1.63 -11.61 -0.26
CA LYS A 7 2.52 -10.84 -1.15
C LYS A 7 3.12 -11.70 -2.26
N ALA A 8 3.49 -12.94 -1.95
CA ALA A 8 3.95 -13.91 -2.95
C ALA A 8 2.85 -14.28 -3.95
N CYS A 9 1.63 -14.56 -3.47
CA CYS A 9 0.49 -14.89 -4.34
C CYS A 9 0.15 -13.74 -5.31
N PHE A 10 0.18 -12.50 -4.85
CA PHE A 10 -0.19 -11.33 -5.66
C PHE A 10 0.93 -10.80 -6.58
N ARG A 11 2.03 -11.52 -6.73
CA ARG A 11 2.94 -11.36 -7.88
C ARG A 11 2.34 -11.92 -9.18
N ASP A 12 1.38 -12.83 -9.09
CA ASP A 12 0.64 -13.35 -10.23
C ASP A 12 -0.50 -12.39 -10.60
N LEU A 13 -0.48 -11.90 -11.86
CA LEU A 13 -1.49 -10.97 -12.38
C LEU A 13 -2.91 -11.54 -12.31
N LYS A 14 -3.06 -12.86 -12.49
CA LYS A 14 -4.38 -13.52 -12.41
C LYS A 14 -4.97 -13.45 -11.00
N CYS A 15 -4.12 -13.56 -9.98
CA CYS A 15 -4.56 -13.42 -8.60
C CYS A 15 -4.99 -11.99 -8.29
N VAL A 16 -4.23 -10.99 -8.75
CA VAL A 16 -4.58 -9.57 -8.61
C VAL A 16 -5.87 -9.23 -9.38
N GLU A 17 -6.02 -9.76 -10.59
CA GLU A 17 -7.20 -9.56 -11.42
C GLU A 17 -8.46 -10.10 -10.74
N VAL A 18 -8.43 -11.33 -10.22
CA VAL A 18 -9.53 -11.91 -9.43
C VAL A 18 -9.88 -11.01 -8.25
N LEU A 19 -8.88 -10.54 -7.52
CA LEU A 19 -9.06 -9.69 -6.36
C LEU A 19 -9.83 -8.41 -6.73
N ILE A 20 -9.37 -7.68 -7.74
CA ILE A 20 -9.98 -6.40 -8.16
C ILE A 20 -11.36 -6.64 -8.78
N ARG A 21 -11.51 -7.64 -9.65
CA ARG A 21 -12.80 -8.00 -10.24
C ARG A 21 -13.89 -8.25 -9.22
N VAL A 22 -13.55 -9.02 -8.19
CA VAL A 22 -14.52 -9.40 -7.15
C VAL A 22 -14.87 -8.20 -6.26
N ILE A 23 -13.88 -7.38 -5.89
CA ILE A 23 -14.10 -6.21 -5.02
C ILE A 23 -14.95 -5.16 -5.73
N LEU A 24 -14.71 -4.94 -7.03
CA LEU A 24 -15.42 -3.93 -7.82
C LEU A 24 -16.66 -4.47 -8.54
N ASP A 25 -16.95 -5.78 -8.43
CA ASP A 25 -17.97 -6.50 -9.20
C ASP A 25 -17.87 -6.22 -10.72
N ARG A 26 -16.63 -6.28 -11.26
CA ARG A 26 -16.26 -5.97 -12.64
C ARG A 26 -15.57 -7.16 -13.30
N ASP A 27 -16.33 -8.08 -13.90
CA ASP A 27 -15.79 -9.28 -14.55
C ASP A 27 -15.00 -8.98 -15.85
N ASP A 28 -15.19 -7.79 -16.42
CA ASP A 28 -14.53 -7.30 -17.64
C ASP A 28 -13.14 -6.69 -17.43
N LEU A 29 -12.75 -6.40 -16.20
CA LEU A 29 -11.49 -5.74 -15.87
C LEU A 29 -10.29 -6.63 -16.22
N ILE A 30 -9.26 -6.04 -16.85
CA ILE A 30 -8.03 -6.73 -17.22
C ILE A 30 -6.86 -5.99 -16.58
N VAL A 31 -6.09 -6.69 -15.73
CA VAL A 31 -4.88 -6.15 -15.12
C VAL A 31 -3.71 -6.27 -16.09
N LYS A 32 -3.07 -5.15 -16.42
CA LYS A 32 -1.87 -5.10 -17.28
C LYS A 32 -0.58 -5.29 -16.53
N SER A 33 -0.50 -4.75 -15.33
CA SER A 33 0.69 -4.85 -14.50
C SER A 33 0.34 -4.84 -13.02
N ALA A 34 1.13 -5.56 -12.23
CA ALA A 34 1.08 -5.50 -10.78
C ALA A 34 2.48 -5.61 -10.19
N LYS A 35 2.70 -4.93 -9.09
CA LYS A 35 3.93 -4.98 -8.30
C LYS A 35 3.58 -5.08 -6.83
N THR A 36 4.30 -5.93 -6.12
CA THR A 36 4.20 -6.01 -4.66
C THR A 36 5.31 -5.19 -4.02
N GLN A 37 5.04 -4.59 -2.87
CA GLN A 37 5.98 -3.75 -2.12
C GLN A 37 6.54 -2.58 -2.94
N GLU A 38 5.67 -1.92 -3.73
CA GLU A 38 6.06 -0.76 -4.52
C GLU A 38 6.41 0.42 -3.61
N TYR A 39 7.68 0.81 -3.63
CA TYR A 39 8.18 1.93 -2.84
C TYR A 39 7.92 3.26 -3.55
N ILE A 40 7.32 4.19 -2.83
CA ILE A 40 7.06 5.55 -3.29
C ILE A 40 7.75 6.52 -2.34
N LYS A 41 8.75 7.20 -2.89
CA LYS A 41 9.44 8.27 -2.17
C LYS A 41 8.53 9.50 -2.07
N GLY A 42 8.27 9.94 -0.84
CA GLY A 42 7.59 11.20 -0.56
C GLY A 42 8.57 12.33 -0.27
N LEU A 43 8.05 13.53 -0.06
CA LEU A 43 8.88 14.67 0.38
C LEU A 43 9.42 14.47 1.80
N GLU A 44 8.56 14.04 2.72
CA GLU A 44 8.93 13.82 4.14
C GLU A 44 8.51 12.45 4.65
N HIS A 45 7.60 11.78 3.98
CA HIS A 45 7.09 10.48 4.39
C HIS A 45 6.94 9.57 3.18
N ASP A 46 7.74 8.53 3.16
CA ASP A 46 7.68 7.50 2.13
C ASP A 46 6.53 6.54 2.39
N VAL A 47 6.02 5.93 1.34
CA VAL A 47 5.02 4.86 1.43
C VAL A 47 5.50 3.61 0.70
N ILE A 48 5.01 2.47 1.15
CA ILE A 48 5.16 1.20 0.47
C ILE A 48 3.75 0.68 0.26
N PHE A 49 3.36 0.50 -0.98
CA PHE A 49 2.11 -0.15 -1.32
C PHE A 49 2.30 -1.66 -1.27
N ASP A 50 1.39 -2.36 -0.59
CA ASP A 50 1.46 -3.82 -0.53
C ASP A 50 1.32 -4.43 -1.92
N ILE A 51 0.33 -3.97 -2.71
CA ILE A 51 0.13 -4.35 -4.11
C ILE A 51 -0.29 -3.09 -4.88
N PHE A 52 0.49 -2.72 -5.89
CA PHE A 52 0.11 -1.69 -6.84
C PHE A 52 -0.15 -2.30 -8.21
N ALA A 53 -1.33 -2.06 -8.78
CA ALA A 53 -1.73 -2.59 -10.08
C ALA A 53 -2.25 -1.49 -11.02
N VAL A 54 -2.19 -1.75 -12.32
CA VAL A 54 -2.75 -0.88 -13.37
C VAL A 54 -3.55 -1.77 -14.34
N ASP A 55 -4.77 -1.35 -14.68
CA ASP A 55 -5.63 -2.07 -15.61
C ASP A 55 -5.48 -1.62 -17.08
N SER A 56 -6.33 -2.20 -17.96
CA SER A 56 -6.37 -1.86 -19.38
C SER A 56 -6.82 -0.44 -19.66
N ASP A 57 -7.58 0.17 -18.77
CA ASP A 57 -8.09 1.53 -18.88
C ASP A 57 -7.16 2.55 -18.24
N ASN A 58 -5.94 2.13 -17.84
CA ASN A 58 -4.93 2.93 -17.16
C ASN A 58 -5.36 3.41 -15.75
N LYS A 59 -6.32 2.73 -15.11
CA LYS A 59 -6.69 3.01 -13.72
C LYS A 59 -5.69 2.40 -12.76
N GLY A 60 -5.41 3.10 -11.67
CA GLY A 60 -4.45 2.68 -10.64
C GLY A 60 -5.16 2.04 -9.44
N TYR A 61 -4.58 0.98 -8.90
CA TYR A 61 -5.10 0.25 -7.74
C TYR A 61 -3.99 0.09 -6.72
N ASP A 62 -4.16 0.71 -5.56
CA ASP A 62 -3.36 0.43 -4.36
C ASP A 62 -4.17 -0.47 -3.43
N ILE A 63 -3.67 -1.68 -3.17
CA ILE A 63 -4.37 -2.68 -2.36
C ILE A 63 -3.53 -3.01 -1.14
N GLU A 64 -4.06 -2.70 0.02
CA GLU A 64 -3.44 -2.83 1.32
C GLU A 64 -4.08 -3.96 2.13
N LEU A 65 -3.26 -4.90 2.59
CA LEU A 65 -3.67 -6.06 3.38
C LEU A 65 -3.37 -5.80 4.86
N GLN A 66 -4.37 -5.40 5.65
CA GLN A 66 -4.15 -4.93 7.01
C GLN A 66 -4.73 -5.84 8.08
N ASN A 67 -3.87 -6.38 8.93
CA ASN A 67 -4.28 -7.25 10.05
C ASN A 67 -4.75 -6.43 11.27
N THR A 68 -4.36 -5.16 11.37
CA THR A 68 -4.72 -4.28 12.49
C THR A 68 -5.55 -3.09 12.02
N SER A 69 -6.45 -2.61 12.88
CA SER A 69 -7.27 -1.43 12.60
C SER A 69 -6.46 -0.11 12.64
N LYS A 70 -5.31 -0.10 13.32
CA LYS A 70 -4.47 1.10 13.44
C LYS A 70 -3.85 1.46 12.10
N ASP A 71 -3.53 0.44 11.29
CA ASP A 71 -2.85 0.60 10.03
C ASP A 71 -3.79 0.86 8.84
N ALA A 72 -5.11 0.86 9.07
CA ALA A 72 -6.16 1.10 8.08
C ALA A 72 -6.96 2.38 8.36
N SER A 73 -6.32 3.45 8.83
CA SER A 73 -7.03 4.70 9.10
C SER A 73 -7.44 5.43 7.81
N ILE A 74 -8.57 6.15 7.83
CA ILE A 74 -9.05 6.97 6.70
C ILE A 74 -8.01 8.04 6.31
N LYS A 75 -7.25 8.56 7.29
CA LYS A 75 -6.18 9.53 7.01
C LYS A 75 -5.03 8.88 6.22
N ARG A 76 -4.70 7.61 6.50
CA ARG A 76 -3.69 6.87 5.73
C ARG A 76 -4.17 6.63 4.30
N ALA A 77 -5.42 6.20 4.11
CA ALA A 77 -5.99 6.02 2.78
C ALA A 77 -5.96 7.32 1.96
N ARG A 78 -6.33 8.45 2.58
CA ARG A 78 -6.24 9.77 1.96
C ARG A 78 -4.80 10.16 1.60
N PHE A 79 -3.82 9.85 2.46
CA PHE A 79 -2.41 10.13 2.20
C PHE A 79 -1.89 9.31 1.02
N TYR A 80 -2.24 8.02 0.97
CA TYR A 80 -1.87 7.12 -0.11
C TYR A 80 -2.47 7.58 -1.45
N ALA A 81 -3.72 8.03 -1.46
CA ALA A 81 -4.35 8.65 -2.63
C ALA A 81 -3.54 9.83 -3.16
N GLY A 82 -3.14 10.76 -2.30
CA GLY A 82 -2.31 11.91 -2.70
C GLY A 82 -0.92 11.49 -3.24
N MET A 83 -0.35 10.42 -2.70
CA MET A 83 0.92 9.87 -3.21
C MET A 83 0.77 9.27 -4.61
N LEU A 84 -0.34 8.57 -4.90
CA LEU A 84 -0.65 8.06 -6.25
C LEU A 84 -0.91 9.21 -7.22
N ASP A 85 -1.71 10.19 -6.84
CA ASP A 85 -2.02 11.36 -7.69
C ASP A 85 -0.74 12.12 -8.05
N SER A 86 0.17 12.33 -7.08
CA SER A 86 1.44 13.01 -7.31
C SER A 86 2.36 12.30 -8.31
N ARG A 87 2.20 10.98 -8.48
CA ARG A 87 2.95 10.18 -9.46
C ARG A 87 2.25 10.04 -10.81
N SER A 88 0.98 10.39 -10.89
CA SER A 88 0.19 10.28 -12.11
C SER A 88 0.56 11.35 -13.14
N LEU A 89 1.14 12.47 -12.70
CA LEU A 89 1.49 13.61 -13.56
C LEU A 89 2.98 13.86 -13.62
N LYS A 90 3.44 14.26 -14.79
CA LYS A 90 4.76 14.87 -14.99
C LYS A 90 4.66 16.39 -14.90
N SER A 91 5.80 17.03 -14.67
CA SER A 91 5.86 18.50 -14.63
C SER A 91 5.31 19.11 -15.93
N GLY A 92 4.31 20.00 -15.80
CA GLY A 92 3.67 20.67 -16.92
C GLY A 92 2.47 19.98 -17.53
N GLU A 93 2.12 18.77 -17.08
CA GLU A 93 0.88 18.10 -17.51
C GLU A 93 -0.35 18.69 -16.83
N PRO A 94 -1.51 18.77 -17.54
CA PRO A 94 -2.77 19.20 -16.96
C PRO A 94 -3.24 18.26 -15.83
N TYR A 95 -3.87 18.82 -14.80
CA TYR A 95 -4.43 18.03 -13.69
C TYR A 95 -5.52 17.05 -14.13
N ASP A 96 -6.23 17.32 -15.23
CA ASP A 96 -7.24 16.42 -15.81
C ASP A 96 -6.66 15.09 -16.32
N ASN A 97 -5.33 15.00 -16.44
CA ASN A 97 -4.63 13.77 -16.79
C ASN A 97 -4.37 12.84 -15.58
N ILE A 98 -4.74 13.26 -14.36
CA ILE A 98 -4.70 12.36 -13.21
C ILE A 98 -5.62 11.17 -13.50
N ARG A 99 -5.06 9.95 -13.41
CA ARG A 99 -5.83 8.73 -13.64
C ARG A 99 -6.83 8.47 -12.51
N ASP A 100 -7.88 7.71 -12.79
CA ASP A 100 -8.72 7.17 -11.73
C ASP A 100 -7.89 6.25 -10.82
N ASN A 101 -7.94 6.48 -9.52
CA ASN A 101 -7.20 5.73 -8.52
C ASN A 101 -8.13 5.09 -7.49
N TYR A 102 -7.86 3.83 -7.19
CA TYR A 102 -8.58 3.02 -6.20
C TYR A 102 -7.63 2.70 -5.05
N ILE A 103 -7.97 3.13 -3.84
CA ILE A 103 -7.25 2.79 -2.61
C ILE A 103 -8.09 1.77 -1.86
N ILE A 104 -7.65 0.53 -1.84
CA ILE A 104 -8.42 -0.61 -1.34
C ILE A 104 -7.75 -1.17 -0.07
N PHE A 105 -8.40 -1.00 1.07
CA PHE A 105 -7.98 -1.63 2.32
C PHE A 105 -8.77 -2.90 2.57
N ILE A 106 -8.12 -4.06 2.56
CA ILE A 106 -8.69 -5.33 2.99
C ILE A 106 -8.28 -5.56 4.44
N THR A 107 -9.25 -5.48 5.35
CA THR A 107 -9.00 -5.50 6.78
C THR A 107 -9.54 -6.75 7.44
N GLN A 108 -8.81 -7.29 8.41
CA GLN A 108 -9.26 -8.49 9.14
C GLN A 108 -10.51 -8.24 9.98
N ARG A 109 -10.75 -6.98 10.37
CA ARG A 109 -11.90 -6.54 11.19
C ARG A 109 -12.61 -5.40 10.52
N ASP A 110 -13.89 -5.23 10.82
CA ASP A 110 -14.67 -4.07 10.39
C ASP A 110 -14.13 -2.77 11.02
N VAL A 111 -13.31 -2.05 10.29
CA VAL A 111 -12.67 -0.80 10.75
C VAL A 111 -13.67 0.33 10.86
N LEU A 112 -14.65 0.38 9.97
CA LEU A 112 -15.67 1.44 9.93
C LEU A 112 -16.89 1.13 10.80
N ARG A 113 -16.97 -0.10 11.35
CA ARG A 113 -17.97 -0.53 12.33
C ARG A 113 -19.43 -0.39 11.89
N GLY A 114 -19.69 -0.38 10.59
CA GLY A 114 -21.03 -0.30 10.02
C GLY A 114 -21.67 -1.67 9.75
N GLY A 115 -20.95 -2.77 9.96
CA GLY A 115 -21.45 -4.12 9.72
C GLY A 115 -21.60 -4.50 8.26
N LEU A 116 -21.05 -3.71 7.33
CA LEU A 116 -21.13 -3.98 5.88
C LEU A 116 -19.93 -4.82 5.40
N PRO A 117 -20.09 -5.60 4.35
CA PRO A 117 -19.00 -6.36 3.74
C PRO A 117 -17.99 -5.47 3.00
N LEU A 118 -18.44 -4.32 2.50
CA LEU A 118 -17.65 -3.35 1.75
C LEU A 118 -18.18 -1.95 2.01
N TYR A 119 -17.28 -0.99 2.07
CA TYR A 119 -17.58 0.44 2.17
C TYR A 119 -16.86 1.16 1.05
N THR A 120 -17.58 1.98 0.30
CA THR A 120 -17.02 2.92 -0.68
C THR A 120 -17.10 4.32 -0.12
N ILE A 121 -15.97 5.03 -0.11
CA ILE A 121 -15.87 6.41 0.36
C ILE A 121 -15.56 7.27 -0.85
N GLU A 122 -16.47 8.17 -1.16
CA GLU A 122 -16.38 9.12 -2.26
C GLU A 122 -16.66 10.53 -1.75
N ARG A 123 -16.20 11.52 -2.51
CA ARG A 123 -16.45 12.92 -2.18
C ARG A 123 -17.82 13.37 -2.65
N CYS A 124 -18.50 14.18 -1.84
CA CYS A 124 -19.77 14.77 -2.22
C CYS A 124 -19.81 16.27 -1.90
N ILE A 125 -20.64 16.99 -2.63
CA ILE A 125 -20.96 18.39 -2.34
C ILE A 125 -21.95 18.39 -1.17
N LYS A 126 -21.54 18.90 -0.02
CA LYS A 126 -22.29 18.85 1.23
C LYS A 126 -23.68 19.52 1.11
N GLU A 127 -23.77 20.58 0.32
CA GLU A 127 -24.97 21.42 0.21
C GLU A 127 -26.12 20.74 -0.52
N ASN A 128 -25.84 19.80 -1.43
CA ASN A 128 -26.85 19.12 -2.24
C ASN A 128 -26.74 17.60 -2.27
N GLY A 129 -25.74 17.03 -1.59
CA GLY A 129 -25.50 15.58 -1.53
C GLY A 129 -25.00 14.96 -2.83
N ARG A 130 -24.67 15.75 -3.87
CA ARG A 130 -24.21 15.23 -5.16
C ARG A 130 -22.79 14.70 -5.03
N PHE A 131 -22.57 13.45 -5.41
CA PHE A 131 -21.23 12.88 -5.49
C PHE A 131 -20.40 13.55 -6.59
N ILE A 132 -19.10 13.77 -6.28
CA ILE A 132 -18.13 14.29 -7.23
C ILE A 132 -17.43 13.07 -7.85
N ASN A 133 -17.56 12.94 -9.16
CA ASN A 133 -16.91 11.88 -9.91
C ASN A 133 -15.54 12.37 -10.38
N ASP A 134 -14.57 12.41 -9.44
CA ASP A 134 -13.23 12.94 -9.67
C ASP A 134 -12.16 11.86 -9.84
N GLY A 135 -12.59 10.61 -9.98
CA GLY A 135 -11.71 9.46 -10.23
C GLY A 135 -11.01 8.90 -9.00
N LEU A 136 -11.25 9.43 -7.78
CA LEU A 136 -10.70 8.85 -6.56
C LEU A 136 -11.75 8.02 -5.81
N HIS A 137 -11.41 6.75 -5.60
CA HIS A 137 -12.24 5.78 -4.88
C HIS A 137 -11.45 5.19 -3.70
N ILE A 138 -11.97 5.31 -2.48
CA ILE A 138 -11.40 4.65 -1.31
C ILE A 138 -12.35 3.56 -0.87
N ILE A 139 -11.86 2.31 -0.81
CA ILE A 139 -12.68 1.14 -0.54
C ILE A 139 -12.14 0.41 0.68
N TYR A 140 -13.03 0.08 1.61
CA TYR A 140 -12.71 -0.78 2.75
C TYR A 140 -13.47 -2.09 2.62
N VAL A 141 -12.74 -3.20 2.60
CA VAL A 141 -13.29 -4.55 2.57
C VAL A 141 -13.18 -5.19 3.94
N ASN A 142 -14.32 -5.64 4.46
CA ASN A 142 -14.42 -6.26 5.78
C ASN A 142 -14.11 -7.75 5.70
N GLY A 143 -12.87 -8.14 5.92
CA GLY A 143 -12.43 -9.54 5.89
C GLY A 143 -12.95 -10.41 7.04
N LYS A 144 -13.76 -9.86 7.96
CA LYS A 144 -14.51 -10.67 8.94
C LYS A 144 -15.66 -11.43 8.28
N MET A 145 -16.22 -10.91 7.20
CA MET A 145 -17.35 -11.51 6.49
C MET A 145 -16.87 -12.55 5.49
N ARG A 146 -16.66 -13.77 5.99
CA ARG A 146 -16.21 -14.94 5.24
C ARG A 146 -17.35 -15.93 5.15
N GLY A 147 -17.60 -16.45 3.95
CA GLY A 147 -18.66 -17.44 3.73
C GLY A 147 -18.71 -17.86 2.27
N ALA A 148 -19.74 -18.59 1.89
CA ALA A 148 -19.93 -19.14 0.55
C ALA A 148 -21.01 -18.40 -0.26
N GLU A 149 -21.70 -17.41 0.33
CA GLU A 149 -22.96 -16.86 -0.24
C GLU A 149 -22.71 -15.84 -1.35
N THR A 150 -21.65 -15.03 -1.24
CA THR A 150 -21.35 -13.99 -2.23
C THR A 150 -19.95 -14.14 -2.82
N LYS A 151 -19.71 -13.59 -4.02
CA LYS A 151 -18.36 -13.53 -4.61
C LYS A 151 -17.34 -12.95 -3.61
N LEU A 152 -17.70 -11.83 -2.95
CA LEU A 152 -16.81 -11.15 -2.02
C LEU A 152 -16.54 -11.99 -0.75
N SER A 153 -17.55 -12.65 -0.18
CA SER A 153 -17.35 -13.50 1.00
C SER A 153 -16.50 -14.74 0.70
N ARG A 154 -16.62 -15.30 -0.51
CA ARG A 154 -15.75 -16.38 -1.02
C ARG A 154 -14.31 -15.90 -1.18
N LEU A 155 -14.11 -14.70 -1.73
CA LEU A 155 -12.77 -14.10 -1.82
C LEU A 155 -12.17 -13.90 -0.42
N MET A 156 -12.95 -13.36 0.53
CA MET A 156 -12.47 -13.21 1.90
C MET A 156 -12.19 -14.56 2.56
N HIS A 157 -12.95 -15.61 2.24
CA HIS A 157 -12.61 -16.97 2.67
C HIS A 157 -11.23 -17.38 2.16
N ASP A 158 -10.99 -17.26 0.85
CA ASP A 158 -9.75 -17.71 0.20
C ASP A 158 -8.51 -16.98 0.73
N LEU A 159 -8.60 -15.66 0.97
CA LEU A 159 -7.49 -14.88 1.56
C LEU A 159 -7.06 -15.35 2.96
N PHE A 160 -7.89 -16.13 3.65
CA PHE A 160 -7.60 -16.68 4.97
C PHE A 160 -7.53 -18.21 4.97
N CYS A 161 -7.88 -18.85 3.85
CA CYS A 161 -7.81 -20.28 3.68
C CYS A 161 -6.35 -20.74 3.53
N LYS A 162 -6.02 -21.87 4.16
CA LYS A 162 -4.69 -22.46 4.07
C LYS A 162 -4.65 -23.66 3.12
N ASN A 163 -5.78 -24.31 2.91
CA ASN A 163 -5.87 -25.48 2.04
C ASN A 163 -6.34 -25.06 0.64
N PRO A 164 -5.54 -25.25 -0.42
CA PRO A 164 -5.94 -24.88 -1.77
C PRO A 164 -7.20 -25.60 -2.27
N ASP A 165 -7.48 -26.81 -1.78
CA ASP A 165 -8.65 -27.60 -2.20
C ASP A 165 -9.96 -27.04 -1.64
N ASP A 166 -9.91 -26.21 -0.60
CA ASP A 166 -11.07 -25.55 0.01
C ASP A 166 -11.32 -24.15 -0.56
N MET A 167 -10.47 -23.68 -1.51
CA MET A 167 -10.59 -22.35 -2.11
C MET A 167 -11.59 -22.31 -3.27
N TYR A 168 -12.30 -21.20 -3.40
CA TYR A 168 -13.31 -20.95 -4.43
C TYR A 168 -12.73 -20.41 -5.73
N TYR A 169 -11.62 -19.67 -5.68
CA TYR A 169 -11.02 -19.02 -6.84
C TYR A 169 -9.78 -19.78 -7.31
N THR A 170 -9.91 -20.43 -8.47
CA THR A 170 -8.85 -21.26 -9.06
C THR A 170 -7.48 -20.57 -9.12
N PRO A 171 -7.33 -19.30 -9.55
CA PRO A 171 -6.01 -18.66 -9.57
C PRO A 171 -5.35 -18.57 -8.20
N LEU A 172 -6.13 -18.32 -7.13
CA LEU A 172 -5.62 -18.30 -5.75
C LEU A 172 -5.28 -19.69 -5.25
N ALA A 173 -6.14 -20.68 -5.56
CA ALA A 173 -5.91 -22.08 -5.21
C ALA A 173 -4.64 -22.63 -5.86
N ASP A 174 -4.47 -22.41 -7.18
CA ASP A 174 -3.32 -22.88 -7.94
C ASP A 174 -2.02 -22.26 -7.43
N ARG A 175 -2.03 -20.95 -7.17
CA ARG A 175 -0.87 -20.26 -6.64
C ARG A 175 -0.52 -20.71 -5.22
N THR A 176 -1.55 -20.98 -4.39
CA THR A 176 -1.38 -21.55 -3.05
C THR A 176 -0.78 -22.95 -3.11
N ARG A 177 -1.26 -23.79 -4.03
CA ARG A 177 -0.74 -25.15 -4.25
C ARG A 177 0.72 -25.10 -4.70
N HIS A 178 1.03 -24.25 -5.68
CA HIS A 178 2.40 -24.05 -6.15
C HIS A 178 3.38 -23.76 -5.01
N PHE A 179 3.06 -22.83 -4.12
CA PHE A 179 3.95 -22.48 -3.01
C PHE A 179 4.06 -23.56 -1.92
N LYS A 180 3.09 -24.43 -1.81
CA LYS A 180 3.06 -25.46 -0.73
C LYS A 180 3.56 -26.82 -1.16
N GLU A 181 3.35 -27.18 -2.40
CA GLU A 181 3.51 -28.54 -2.89
C GLU A 181 4.61 -28.66 -3.94
N ASP A 182 4.95 -27.56 -4.66
CA ASP A 182 5.95 -27.58 -5.72
C ASP A 182 7.33 -27.13 -5.22
N GLU A 183 8.39 -27.85 -5.61
CA GLU A 183 9.76 -27.45 -5.31
C GLU A 183 10.08 -26.04 -5.87
N GLY A 184 9.59 -25.73 -7.06
CA GLY A 184 9.74 -24.40 -7.68
C GLY A 184 9.10 -23.29 -6.85
N GLY A 185 7.95 -23.54 -6.22
CA GLY A 185 7.28 -22.61 -5.32
C GLY A 185 8.06 -22.35 -4.05
N LEU A 186 8.69 -23.37 -3.48
CA LEU A 186 9.56 -23.22 -2.30
C LEU A 186 10.80 -22.37 -2.62
N VAL A 187 11.41 -22.56 -3.78
CA VAL A 187 12.54 -21.76 -4.26
C VAL A 187 12.13 -20.30 -4.47
N GLU A 188 10.98 -20.06 -5.11
CA GLU A 188 10.43 -18.71 -5.31
C GLU A 188 10.14 -18.00 -3.98
N MET A 189 9.57 -18.69 -3.00
CA MET A 189 9.33 -18.16 -1.66
C MET A 189 10.63 -17.78 -0.94
N SER A 190 11.66 -18.62 -1.05
CA SER A 190 12.98 -18.33 -0.49
C SER A 190 13.61 -17.09 -1.12
N GLY A 191 13.61 -17.00 -2.45
CA GLY A 191 14.12 -15.83 -3.18
C GLY A 191 13.37 -14.53 -2.83
N LEU A 192 12.04 -14.60 -2.69
CA LEU A 192 11.25 -13.46 -2.23
C LEU A 192 11.62 -13.03 -0.81
N SER A 193 11.84 -13.98 0.09
CA SER A 193 12.28 -13.69 1.46
C SER A 193 13.61 -12.93 1.48
N GLU A 194 14.59 -13.37 0.69
CA GLU A 194 15.89 -12.70 0.55
C GLU A 194 15.74 -11.30 -0.06
N GLU A 195 14.93 -11.14 -1.09
CA GLU A 195 14.65 -9.84 -1.73
C GLU A 195 14.08 -8.84 -0.72
N LEU A 196 13.03 -9.24 0.02
CA LEU A 196 12.40 -8.38 1.02
C LEU A 196 13.34 -8.05 2.18
N MET A 197 14.19 -8.99 2.59
CA MET A 197 15.21 -8.76 3.60
C MET A 197 16.24 -7.74 3.13
N ASN A 198 16.72 -7.85 1.88
CA ASN A 198 17.69 -6.92 1.30
C ASN A 198 17.10 -5.51 1.18
N ILE A 199 15.84 -5.38 0.70
CA ILE A 199 15.12 -4.08 0.69
C ILE A 199 15.03 -3.50 2.10
N GLY A 200 14.75 -4.31 3.09
CA GLY A 200 14.71 -3.90 4.50
C GLY A 200 16.06 -3.39 5.02
N ILE A 201 17.13 -4.10 4.69
CA ILE A 201 18.51 -3.74 5.06
C ILE A 201 18.91 -2.42 4.39
N GLU A 202 18.72 -2.28 3.08
CA GLU A 202 19.06 -1.05 2.35
C GLU A 202 18.34 0.17 2.94
N LYS A 203 17.02 0.05 3.19
CA LYS A 203 16.25 1.11 3.85
C LYS A 203 16.70 1.39 5.27
N GLY A 204 17.11 0.36 6.01
CA GLY A 204 17.67 0.50 7.34
C GLY A 204 18.99 1.28 7.33
N ILE A 205 19.87 0.97 6.38
CA ILE A 205 21.14 1.68 6.19
C ILE A 205 20.88 3.14 5.78
N GLU A 206 20.03 3.40 4.78
CA GLU A 206 19.70 4.76 4.33
C GLU A 206 19.17 5.61 5.48
N LYS A 207 18.19 5.09 6.22
CA LYS A 207 17.65 5.79 7.41
C LYS A 207 18.69 5.99 8.50
N GLY A 208 19.55 5.00 8.72
CA GLY A 208 20.65 5.07 9.70
C GLY A 208 21.67 6.14 9.34
N VAL A 209 22.06 6.24 8.07
CA VAL A 209 22.99 7.26 7.58
C VAL A 209 22.39 8.66 7.73
N VAL A 210 21.13 8.85 7.32
CA VAL A 210 20.43 10.14 7.47
C VAL A 210 20.31 10.53 8.93
N LYS A 211 19.91 9.60 9.79
CA LYS A 211 19.79 9.81 11.23
C LYS A 211 21.14 10.17 11.86
N GLY A 212 22.18 9.39 11.60
CA GLY A 212 23.53 9.64 12.12
C GLY A 212 24.08 11.00 11.67
N ARG A 213 23.83 11.38 10.40
CA ARG A 213 24.18 12.72 9.91
C ARG A 213 23.46 13.82 10.67
N LEU A 214 22.14 13.70 10.89
CA LEU A 214 21.37 14.68 11.66
C LEU A 214 21.81 14.78 13.12
N GLU A 215 22.15 13.66 13.76
CA GLU A 215 22.69 13.64 15.12
C GLU A 215 24.01 14.40 15.23
N ILE A 216 24.96 14.14 14.31
CA ILE A 216 26.25 14.85 14.27
C ILE A 216 26.03 16.37 14.08
N LEU A 217 25.14 16.76 13.15
CA LEU A 217 24.85 18.16 12.91
C LEU A 217 24.14 18.84 14.10
N ALA A 218 23.25 18.14 14.78
CA ALA A 218 22.65 18.62 16.02
C ALA A 218 23.66 18.79 17.14
N ASP A 219 24.65 17.90 17.25
CA ASP A 219 25.73 18.03 18.24
C ASP A 219 26.64 19.22 17.97
N LEU A 220 26.94 19.57 16.71
CA LEU A 220 27.66 20.81 16.37
C LEU A 220 26.90 22.06 16.86
N VAL A 221 25.58 22.05 16.76
CA VAL A 221 24.73 23.15 17.27
C VAL A 221 24.72 23.18 18.79
N LYS A 222 24.56 22.03 19.46
CA LYS A 222 24.54 21.92 20.92
C LYS A 222 25.86 22.35 21.55
N LEU A 223 26.99 22.00 20.93
CA LEU A 223 28.32 22.37 21.37
C LEU A 223 28.68 23.84 21.06
N GLY A 224 27.76 24.60 20.47
CA GLY A 224 28.01 25.99 20.11
C GLY A 224 29.08 26.18 19.03
N ARG A 225 29.41 25.15 18.28
CA ARG A 225 30.41 25.18 17.21
C ARG A 225 29.90 25.87 15.97
N MET A 226 28.59 25.72 15.71
CA MET A 226 27.86 26.35 14.59
C MET A 226 26.44 26.69 15.03
N THR A 227 25.87 27.72 14.43
CA THR A 227 24.42 28.02 14.59
C THR A 227 23.58 27.08 13.75
N LEU A 228 22.30 26.95 14.08
CA LEU A 228 21.35 26.12 13.34
C LEU A 228 21.24 26.58 11.87
N GLU A 229 21.30 27.91 11.63
CA GLU A 229 21.26 28.52 10.31
C GLU A 229 22.50 28.20 9.47
N GLU A 230 23.69 28.28 10.08
CA GLU A 230 24.95 27.93 9.42
C GLU A 230 24.98 26.47 9.02
N VAL A 231 24.56 25.55 9.92
CA VAL A 231 24.49 24.11 9.63
C VAL A 231 23.48 23.86 8.50
N SER A 232 22.28 24.43 8.58
CA SER A 232 21.25 24.26 7.56
C SER A 232 21.74 24.71 6.17
N LYS A 233 22.39 25.88 6.10
CA LYS A 233 22.92 26.43 4.85
C LYS A 233 24.10 25.62 4.29
N THR A 234 25.02 25.18 5.16
CA THR A 234 26.24 24.48 4.74
C THR A 234 25.93 23.08 4.18
N TRP A 235 24.97 22.36 4.78
CA TRP A 235 24.66 21.00 4.38
C TRP A 235 23.36 20.87 3.56
N GLY A 236 22.65 21.97 3.31
CA GLY A 236 21.40 21.95 2.53
C GLY A 236 20.27 21.18 3.20
N ILE A 237 20.28 21.08 4.54
CA ILE A 237 19.27 20.36 5.32
C ILE A 237 18.36 21.38 6.00
N PRO A 238 17.02 21.23 5.93
CA PRO A 238 16.11 22.14 6.61
C PRO A 238 16.41 22.26 8.11
N ALA A 239 16.47 23.47 8.62
CA ALA A 239 16.77 23.75 10.02
C ALA A 239 15.82 23.01 10.99
N ILE A 240 14.54 22.85 10.59
CA ILE A 240 13.54 22.16 11.38
C ILE A 240 13.87 20.66 11.62
N ASP A 241 14.52 20.01 10.66
CA ASP A 241 14.89 18.60 10.79
C ASP A 241 16.06 18.43 11.75
N ILE A 242 17.05 19.31 11.69
CA ILE A 242 18.17 19.35 12.65
C ILE A 242 17.65 19.68 14.06
N GLN A 243 16.73 20.63 14.16
CA GLN A 243 16.17 21.08 15.45
C GLN A 243 15.43 19.98 16.22
N LYS A 244 14.80 19.01 15.52
CA LYS A 244 14.19 17.83 16.15
C LYS A 244 15.20 17.03 16.99
N TYR A 245 16.43 16.92 16.49
CA TYR A 245 17.52 16.19 17.16
C TYR A 245 18.25 17.06 18.20
N VAL A 246 18.21 18.37 18.08
CA VAL A 246 18.72 19.27 19.12
C VAL A 246 17.84 19.21 20.38
N LYS A 247 16.52 19.04 20.25
CA LYS A 247 15.56 19.04 21.37
C LYS A 247 15.34 17.69 22.05
N ASN A 248 15.66 16.58 21.35
CA ASN A 248 15.29 15.22 21.82
C ASN A 248 16.39 14.50 22.63
N ASN A 249 17.44 15.18 23.01
CA ASN A 249 18.47 14.73 23.93
C ASN A 249 18.79 15.89 24.90
#